data_526ff73fc5278891dde0feeda4c3a74d
#
_entry.id   526ff73fc5278891dde0feeda4c3a74d
#
_cell.length_a   1.000
_cell.length_b   1.000
_cell.length_c   1.000
_cell.angle_alpha   90.00
_cell.angle_beta   90.00
_cell.angle_gamma   90.00
#
_symmetry.space_group_name_H-M   'P 1'
#
loop_
_entity.id
_entity.type
_entity.pdbx_description
1 polymer ?
#
loop_
_entity_poly.entity_id
_entity_poly.type
_entity_poly.pdbx_seq_one_letter_code
_entity_poly.pdbx_strand_id
1 'polypeptide(L)'
;MPTLVTKNLNMKYLDGSSFTAQTLDGQGKPLANQNVSFNVNGVFYYKVTDNNGIAKLNIRLMPGEYIITSYWNNFQTGNTIKIE
;
A
#
# COMPACT_ATOMS: atom_id res chain seq x y z
N MET A 1 17.36 -10.40 -0.04
CA MET A 1 15.94 -10.75 -0.13
C MET A 1 15.11 -9.53 -0.49
N PRO A 2 14.19 -9.63 -1.45
CA PRO A 2 13.27 -8.53 -1.70
C PRO A 2 12.42 -8.22 -0.48
N THR A 3 11.99 -6.97 -0.35
CA THR A 3 11.24 -6.52 0.81
C THR A 3 10.07 -5.64 0.37
N LEU A 4 8.94 -5.79 1.04
CA LEU A 4 7.78 -4.91 0.89
C LEU A 4 7.68 -4.02 2.12
N VAL A 5 7.73 -2.69 1.91
CA VAL A 5 7.68 -1.71 2.99
C VAL A 5 6.35 -0.98 2.96
N THR A 6 5.63 -1.04 4.07
CA THR A 6 4.35 -0.36 4.23
C THR A 6 4.29 0.29 5.61
N LYS A 7 3.36 1.23 5.79
CA LYS A 7 3.13 1.86 7.08
C LYS A 7 1.68 2.26 7.22
N ASN A 8 1.24 2.45 8.48
CA ASN A 8 -0.12 2.88 8.76
C ASN A 8 -0.38 4.27 8.20
N LEU A 9 -1.63 4.52 7.79
CA LEU A 9 -2.05 5.80 7.26
C LEU A 9 -3.07 6.44 8.18
N ASN A 10 -2.82 7.69 8.55
CA ASN A 10 -3.79 8.53 9.25
C ASN A 10 -4.13 9.69 8.32
N MET A 11 -5.41 9.87 8.02
CA MET A 11 -5.84 10.91 7.10
C MET A 11 -7.19 11.49 7.52
N LYS A 12 -7.52 12.63 6.94
CA LYS A 12 -8.86 13.21 7.03
C LYS A 12 -9.67 12.81 5.81
N TYR A 13 -10.99 12.76 5.97
CA TYR A 13 -11.88 12.36 4.89
C TYR A 13 -11.67 13.24 3.66
N LEU A 14 -11.42 12.61 2.52
CA LEU A 14 -11.21 13.25 1.20
C LEU A 14 -10.08 14.30 1.18
N ASP A 15 -9.03 14.12 1.99
CA ASP A 15 -7.89 15.04 1.97
C ASP A 15 -6.89 14.76 0.84
N GLY A 16 -7.13 13.75 0.02
CA GLY A 16 -6.26 13.38 -1.09
C GLY A 16 -5.09 12.48 -0.70
N SER A 17 -5.04 11.99 0.53
CA SER A 17 -3.97 11.08 0.96
C SER A 17 -4.09 9.73 0.28
N SER A 18 -2.95 9.06 0.14
CA SER A 18 -2.87 7.74 -0.48
C SER A 18 -2.11 6.78 0.42
N PHE A 19 -2.51 5.51 0.40
CA PHE A 19 -1.72 4.46 1.02
C PHE A 19 -0.62 4.04 0.06
N THR A 20 0.61 3.92 0.55
CA THR A 20 1.75 3.57 -0.29
C THR A 20 2.40 2.29 0.19
N ALA A 21 2.87 1.49 -0.77
CA ALA A 21 3.71 0.33 -0.52
C ALA A 21 4.95 0.44 -1.40
N GLN A 22 6.11 0.15 -0.85
CA GLN A 22 7.36 0.23 -1.60
C GLN A 22 7.99 -1.15 -1.71
N THR A 23 8.36 -1.54 -2.93
CA THR A 23 9.05 -2.79 -3.20
C THR A 23 10.54 -2.53 -3.36
N LEU A 24 11.35 -3.30 -2.64
CA LEU A 24 12.80 -3.17 -2.65
C LEU A 24 13.44 -4.50 -3.02
N ASP A 25 14.59 -4.45 -3.73
CA ASP A 25 15.35 -5.67 -4.01
C ASP A 25 16.14 -6.12 -2.76
N GLY A 26 16.93 -7.18 -2.91
CA GLY A 26 17.69 -7.73 -1.78
C GLY A 26 18.79 -6.81 -1.25
N GLN A 27 19.05 -5.70 -1.94
CA GLN A 27 20.08 -4.72 -1.56
C GLN A 27 19.46 -3.39 -1.14
N GLY A 28 18.13 -3.34 -0.99
CA GLY A 28 17.43 -2.14 -0.56
C GLY A 28 17.17 -1.14 -1.67
N LYS A 29 17.31 -1.52 -2.94
CA LYS A 29 17.03 -0.62 -4.06
C LYS A 29 15.58 -0.76 -4.52
N PRO A 30 14.92 0.36 -4.90
CA PRO A 30 13.54 0.30 -5.38
C PRO A 30 13.39 -0.56 -6.63
N LEU A 31 12.28 -1.31 -6.70
CA LEU A 31 11.92 -2.13 -7.85
C LEU A 31 10.71 -1.52 -8.56
N ALA A 32 10.90 -1.09 -9.81
CA ALA A 32 9.82 -0.55 -10.63
C ALA A 32 9.02 -1.67 -11.29
N ASN A 33 7.82 -1.33 -11.75
CA ASN A 33 6.94 -2.22 -12.54
C ASN A 33 6.57 -3.51 -11.82
N GLN A 34 6.47 -3.47 -10.49
CA GLN A 34 6.02 -4.61 -9.69
C GLN A 34 4.53 -4.51 -9.44
N ASN A 35 3.84 -5.65 -9.49
CA ASN A 35 2.42 -5.72 -9.23
C ASN A 35 2.18 -5.91 -7.73
N VAL A 36 1.54 -4.93 -7.10
CA VAL A 36 1.19 -4.98 -5.69
C VAL A 36 -0.33 -5.04 -5.56
N SER A 37 -0.81 -5.96 -4.75
CA SER A 37 -2.24 -6.12 -4.49
C SER A 37 -2.56 -5.59 -3.09
N PHE A 38 -3.69 -4.87 -2.97
CA PHE A 38 -4.17 -4.37 -1.69
C PHE A 38 -5.57 -4.93 -1.45
N ASN A 39 -5.83 -5.36 -0.22
CA ASN A 39 -7.16 -5.80 0.21
C ASN A 39 -7.66 -4.85 1.29
N VAL A 40 -8.76 -4.15 1.02
CA VAL A 40 -9.44 -3.26 1.98
C VAL A 40 -10.90 -3.70 2.05
N ASN A 41 -11.38 -4.10 3.22
CA ASN A 41 -12.76 -4.55 3.43
C ASN A 41 -13.20 -5.66 2.46
N GLY A 42 -12.28 -6.56 2.11
CA GLY A 42 -12.59 -7.65 1.18
C GLY A 42 -12.55 -7.26 -0.29
N VAL A 43 -12.22 -6.00 -0.60
CA VAL A 43 -12.10 -5.53 -1.98
C VAL A 43 -10.62 -5.48 -2.36
N PHE A 44 -10.27 -6.07 -3.49
CA PHE A 44 -8.89 -6.09 -3.98
C PHE A 44 -8.64 -4.95 -4.94
N TYR A 45 -7.50 -4.30 -4.79
CA TYR A 45 -7.00 -3.27 -5.68
C TYR A 45 -5.61 -3.67 -6.15
N TYR A 46 -5.33 -3.44 -7.43
CA TYR A 46 -4.05 -3.81 -8.02
C TYR A 46 -3.35 -2.57 -8.54
N LYS A 47 -2.10 -2.36 -8.13
CA LYS A 47 -1.31 -1.21 -8.54
C LYS A 47 0.08 -1.67 -8.95
N VAL A 48 0.69 -0.91 -9.86
CA VAL A 48 2.05 -1.19 -10.35
C VAL A 48 2.97 -0.13 -9.77
N THR A 49 4.14 -0.57 -9.29
CA THR A 49 5.12 0.36 -8.71
C THR A 49 5.73 1.26 -9.79
N ASP A 50 6.05 2.49 -9.39
CA ASP A 50 6.73 3.46 -10.25
C ASP A 50 8.26 3.27 -10.20
N ASN A 51 9.01 4.22 -10.76
CA ASN A 51 10.47 4.15 -10.79
C ASN A 51 11.12 4.20 -9.40
N ASN A 52 10.38 4.63 -8.40
CA ASN A 52 10.82 4.65 -7.01
C ASN A 52 10.37 3.40 -6.25
N GLY A 53 9.78 2.44 -6.93
CA GLY A 53 9.27 1.21 -6.32
C GLY A 53 8.01 1.41 -5.51
N ILE A 54 7.27 2.49 -5.73
CA ILE A 54 6.12 2.86 -4.93
C ILE A 54 4.82 2.59 -5.68
N ALA A 55 3.95 1.81 -5.06
CA ALA A 55 2.56 1.62 -5.50
C ALA A 55 1.66 2.47 -4.62
N LYS A 56 0.85 3.32 -5.23
CA LYS A 56 -0.07 4.22 -4.51
C LYS A 56 -1.50 3.77 -4.70
N LEU A 57 -2.23 3.71 -3.60
CA LEU A 57 -3.67 3.47 -3.61
C LEU A 57 -4.37 4.71 -3.06
N ASN A 58 -5.14 5.38 -3.90
CA ASN A 58 -5.94 6.53 -3.46
C ASN A 58 -7.06 6.06 -2.55
N ILE A 59 -7.15 6.65 -1.37
CA ILE A 59 -8.14 6.24 -0.37
C ILE A 59 -9.32 7.19 -0.42
N ARG A 60 -10.50 6.64 -0.74
CA ARG A 60 -11.77 7.38 -0.80
C ARG A 60 -12.83 6.63 -0.04
N LEU A 61 -12.58 6.44 1.26
CA LEU A 61 -13.46 5.71 2.15
C LEU A 61 -14.07 6.67 3.17
N MET A 62 -15.22 6.26 3.71
CA MET A 62 -15.89 7.04 4.77
C MET A 62 -15.01 7.08 6.02
N PRO A 63 -15.21 8.09 6.90
CA PRO A 63 -14.45 8.14 8.15
C PRO A 63 -14.62 6.86 8.97
N GLY A 64 -13.52 6.41 9.57
CA GLY A 64 -13.47 5.17 10.33
C GLY A 64 -12.09 4.54 10.30
N GLU A 65 -12.00 3.35 10.84
CA GLU A 65 -10.76 2.58 10.82
C GLU A 65 -10.91 1.38 9.88
N TYR A 66 -9.89 1.16 9.07
CA TYR A 66 -9.86 0.08 8.09
C TYR A 66 -8.55 -0.67 8.20
N ILE A 67 -8.60 -1.97 7.92
CA ILE A 67 -7.38 -2.77 7.82
C ILE A 67 -7.09 -3.00 6.35
N ILE A 68 -5.88 -2.64 5.94
CA ILE A 68 -5.41 -2.87 4.58
C ILE A 68 -4.32 -3.92 4.62
N THR A 69 -4.43 -4.93 3.77
CA THR A 69 -3.41 -5.96 3.62
C THR A 69 -2.77 -5.81 2.25
N SER A 70 -1.44 -5.77 2.23
CA SER A 70 -0.68 -5.63 0.99
C SER A 70 0.00 -6.95 0.68
N TYR A 71 -0.03 -7.36 -0.61
CA TYR A 71 0.55 -8.60 -1.08
C TYR A 71 1.50 -8.32 -2.23
N TRP A 72 2.69 -8.90 -2.15
CA TRP A 72 3.66 -8.84 -3.24
C TRP A 72 4.68 -9.96 -3.08
N ASN A 73 4.89 -10.76 -4.13
CA ASN A 73 5.98 -11.75 -4.19
C ASN A 73 6.10 -12.60 -2.92
N ASN A 74 5.00 -13.20 -2.48
CA ASN A 74 4.88 -14.01 -1.26
C ASN A 74 4.99 -13.21 0.05
N PHE A 75 5.14 -11.89 -0.01
CA PHE A 75 5.05 -11.04 1.16
C PHE A 75 3.60 -10.63 1.42
N GLN A 76 3.26 -10.51 2.68
CA GLN A 76 1.95 -10.05 3.11
C GLN A 76 2.15 -9.15 4.33
N THR A 77 1.65 -7.93 4.28
CA THR A 77 1.71 -7.02 5.42
C THR A 77 0.34 -6.45 5.69
N GLY A 78 0.02 -6.27 6.99
CA GLY A 78 -1.22 -5.65 7.43
C GLY A 78 -0.94 -4.28 8.04
N ASN A 79 -1.77 -3.29 7.67
CA ASN A 79 -1.67 -1.94 8.21
C ASN A 79 -3.07 -1.40 8.50
N THR A 80 -3.13 -0.33 9.29
CA THR A 80 -4.38 0.34 9.63
C THR A 80 -4.46 1.66 8.89
N ILE A 81 -5.64 1.94 8.31
CA ILE A 81 -5.98 3.23 7.75
C ILE A 81 -7.00 3.86 8.69
N LYS A 82 -6.68 5.02 9.24
CA LYS A 82 -7.59 5.78 10.09
C LYS A 82 -7.99 7.05 9.38
N ILE A 83 -9.30 7.22 9.17
CA ILE A 83 -9.87 8.37 8.48
C ILE A 83 -10.74 9.14 9.46
N GLU A 84 -10.45 10.42 9.62
CA GLU A 84 -11.19 11.30 10.54
C GLU A 84 -12.15 12.22 9.83
#